data_fbfc65daecc7a5ca065c441eda938bd0
#
_entry.id   fbfc65daecc7a5ca065c441eda938bd0
#
_cell.length_a   1.000
_cell.length_b   1.000
_cell.length_c   1.000
_cell.angle_alpha   90.00
_cell.angle_beta   90.00
_cell.angle_gamma   90.00
#
_symmetry.space_group_name_H-M   'P 1'
#
loop_
_entity.id
_entity.type
_entity.pdbx_description
1 polymer ?
#
loop_
_entity_poly.entity_id
_entity_poly.type
_entity_poly.pdbx_seq_one_letter_code
_entity_poly.pdbx_strand_id
1 'polypeptide(L)'
;MFVTVLSFLWVMGLQIAMEAGLHPHVIWQVPAYLFLSIGEVLVSVTALEFAYTQAPPSMKSVIMSLWYVTIAAGSLLTAGVAKLNRFHGAWYFGFFAVLMLLGALAFAWVARRYQPTSFAVAPPAGPEAAP
;
A
#
# COMPACT_ATOMS: atom_id res chain seq x y z
N MET A 1 -2.93 5.14 0.09
CA MET A 1 -1.62 5.58 -0.43
C MET A 1 -1.26 7.01 -0.02
N PHE A 2 -2.06 8.05 -0.25
CA PHE A 2 -1.73 9.42 0.19
C PHE A 2 -1.55 9.56 1.71
N VAL A 3 -2.34 8.87 2.50
CA VAL A 3 -2.22 8.85 3.97
C VAL A 3 -0.86 8.27 4.40
N THR A 4 -0.38 7.25 3.69
CA THR A 4 0.93 6.62 3.94
C THR A 4 2.08 7.58 3.58
N VAL A 5 1.96 8.34 2.48
CA VAL A 5 2.93 9.39 2.13
C VAL A 5 2.99 10.45 3.22
N LEU A 6 1.83 10.87 3.75
CA LEU A 6 1.76 11.84 4.84
C LEU A 6 2.47 11.34 6.10
N SER A 7 2.32 10.05 6.44
CA SER A 7 3.04 9.42 7.56
C SER A 7 4.55 9.48 7.37
N PHE A 8 5.06 9.14 6.19
CA PHE A 8 6.50 9.22 5.92
C PHE A 8 7.04 10.65 5.98
N LEU A 9 6.29 11.64 5.48
CA LEU A 9 6.65 13.05 5.58
C LEU A 9 6.67 13.53 7.04
N TRP A 10 5.73 13.06 7.86
CA TRP A 10 5.71 13.36 9.29
C TRP A 10 6.96 12.81 10.00
N VAL A 11 7.31 11.55 9.75
CA VAL A 11 8.52 10.93 10.33
C VAL A 11 9.79 11.62 9.83
N MET A 12 9.85 12.01 8.55
CA MET A 12 10.97 12.80 8.02
C MET A 12 11.11 14.13 8.74
N GLY A 13 10.01 14.84 8.99
CA GLY A 13 10.01 16.09 9.75
C GLY A 13 10.52 15.93 11.18
N LEU A 14 10.10 14.87 11.87
CA LEU A 14 10.60 14.52 13.20
C LEU A 14 12.10 14.21 13.19
N GLN A 15 12.57 13.50 12.17
CA GLN A 15 13.98 13.17 12.03
C GLN A 15 14.84 14.43 11.81
N ILE A 16 14.38 15.35 10.97
CA ILE A 16 15.05 16.66 10.78
C ILE A 16 15.10 17.45 12.09
N ALA A 17 14.02 17.44 12.86
CA ALA A 17 13.98 18.10 14.17
C ALA A 17 14.99 17.49 15.16
N MET A 18 15.16 16.17 15.16
CA MET A 18 16.16 15.48 15.96
C MET A 18 17.58 15.81 15.52
N GLU A 19 17.85 15.89 14.23
CA GLU A 19 19.15 16.28 13.68
C GLU A 19 19.49 17.74 13.99
N ALA A 20 18.48 18.60 14.15
CA ALA A 20 18.63 19.97 14.59
C ALA A 20 18.87 20.14 16.13
N GLY A 21 18.99 19.01 16.86
CA GLY A 21 19.24 19.03 18.32
C GLY A 21 17.99 19.17 19.19
N LEU A 22 16.80 19.16 18.59
CA LEU A 22 15.56 19.03 19.35
C LEU A 22 15.35 17.56 19.72
N HIS A 23 14.92 17.31 20.97
CA HIS A 23 14.57 15.97 21.44
C HIS A 23 13.04 15.85 21.55
N PRO A 24 12.31 15.65 20.42
CA PRO A 24 10.87 15.48 20.46
C PRO A 24 10.54 14.23 21.28
N HIS A 25 9.54 14.35 22.14
CA HIS A 25 9.07 13.23 22.95
C HIS A 25 8.61 12.09 22.04
N VAL A 26 8.85 10.84 22.44
CA VAL A 26 8.44 9.62 21.68
C VAL A 26 6.95 9.64 21.29
N ILE A 27 6.14 10.35 22.08
CA ILE A 27 4.70 10.50 21.81
C ILE A 27 4.41 11.15 20.44
N TRP A 28 5.34 11.94 19.87
CA TRP A 28 5.20 12.53 18.55
C TRP A 28 5.32 11.53 17.40
N GLN A 29 5.79 10.31 17.68
CA GLN A 29 5.80 9.22 16.71
C GLN A 29 4.44 8.50 16.60
N VAL A 30 3.59 8.61 17.63
CA VAL A 30 2.26 7.96 17.67
C VAL A 30 1.39 8.37 16.48
N PRO A 31 1.25 9.65 16.10
CA PRO A 31 0.49 10.02 14.92
C PRO A 31 1.01 9.38 13.63
N ALA A 32 2.33 9.27 13.48
CA ALA A 32 2.94 8.65 12.30
C ALA A 32 2.51 7.19 12.14
N TYR A 33 2.60 6.42 13.23
CA TYR A 33 2.16 5.02 13.24
C TYR A 33 0.66 4.87 13.01
N LEU A 34 -0.14 5.77 13.58
CA LEU A 34 -1.59 5.76 13.38
C LEU A 34 -1.95 6.00 11.91
N PHE A 35 -1.37 7.01 11.26
CA PHE A 35 -1.57 7.26 9.83
C PHE A 35 -1.05 6.12 8.97
N LEU A 36 0.09 5.52 9.32
CA LEU A 36 0.65 4.38 8.62
C LEU A 36 -0.31 3.18 8.68
N SER A 37 -0.78 2.83 9.88
CA SER A 37 -1.70 1.71 10.08
C SER A 37 -3.03 1.91 9.37
N ILE A 38 -3.62 3.10 9.45
CA ILE A 38 -4.84 3.43 8.71
C ILE A 38 -4.61 3.30 7.21
N GLY A 39 -3.50 3.84 6.70
CA GLY A 39 -3.15 3.76 5.29
C GLY A 39 -2.96 2.32 4.82
N GLU A 40 -2.31 1.49 5.62
CA GLU A 40 -2.08 0.07 5.34
C GLU A 40 -3.40 -0.72 5.30
N VAL A 41 -4.24 -0.58 6.31
CA VAL A 41 -5.54 -1.25 6.36
C VAL A 41 -6.41 -0.86 5.17
N LEU A 42 -6.54 0.44 4.89
CA LEU A 42 -7.33 0.92 3.76
C LEU A 42 -6.82 0.37 2.42
N VAL A 43 -5.51 0.38 2.19
CA VAL A 43 -4.94 -0.12 0.93
C VAL A 43 -5.05 -1.63 0.83
N SER A 44 -4.71 -2.36 1.90
CA SER A 44 -4.71 -3.83 1.88
C SER A 44 -6.11 -4.39 1.71
N VAL A 45 -7.09 -3.90 2.47
CA VAL A 45 -8.46 -4.39 2.41
C VAL A 45 -9.08 -4.06 1.05
N THR A 46 -8.98 -2.80 0.61
CA THR A 46 -9.60 -2.36 -0.66
C THR A 46 -8.95 -3.04 -1.86
N ALA A 47 -7.61 -3.17 -1.87
CA ALA A 47 -6.91 -3.80 -2.98
C ALA A 47 -7.17 -5.30 -3.05
N LEU A 48 -7.25 -5.97 -1.90
CA LEU A 48 -7.56 -7.39 -1.83
C LEU A 48 -9.01 -7.67 -2.26
N GLU A 49 -9.97 -6.89 -1.75
CA GLU A 49 -11.37 -6.99 -2.14
C GLU A 49 -11.55 -6.75 -3.65
N PHE A 50 -10.91 -5.71 -4.18
CA PHE A 50 -10.91 -5.45 -5.62
C PHE A 50 -10.31 -6.61 -6.41
N ALA A 51 -9.16 -7.16 -5.99
CA ALA A 51 -8.53 -8.29 -6.64
C ALA A 51 -9.44 -9.54 -6.65
N TYR A 52 -10.15 -9.79 -5.55
CA TYR A 52 -11.08 -10.92 -5.45
C TYR A 52 -12.35 -10.74 -6.29
N THR A 53 -12.89 -9.54 -6.40
CA THR A 53 -14.11 -9.27 -7.17
C THR A 53 -13.85 -9.28 -8.67
N GLN A 54 -12.64 -8.94 -9.10
CA GLN A 54 -12.25 -8.92 -10.50
C GLN A 54 -11.67 -10.25 -10.99
N ALA A 55 -11.44 -11.21 -10.09
CA ALA A 55 -10.85 -12.50 -10.42
C ALA A 55 -11.91 -13.55 -10.72
N PRO A 56 -11.74 -14.33 -11.80
CA PRO A 56 -12.54 -15.53 -12.01
C PRO A 56 -12.29 -16.53 -10.87
N PRO A 57 -13.30 -17.32 -10.45
CA PRO A 57 -13.22 -18.23 -9.31
C PRO A 57 -12.02 -19.19 -9.33
N SER A 58 -11.61 -19.61 -10.52
CA SER A 58 -10.48 -20.52 -10.74
C SER A 58 -9.10 -19.89 -10.51
N MET A 59 -8.99 -18.57 -10.50
CA MET A 59 -7.71 -17.86 -10.43
C MET A 59 -7.46 -17.14 -9.09
N LYS A 60 -8.34 -17.28 -8.12
CA LYS A 60 -8.23 -16.60 -6.82
C LYS A 60 -6.94 -16.94 -6.07
N SER A 61 -6.50 -18.22 -6.12
CA SER A 61 -5.25 -18.64 -5.48
C SER A 61 -4.01 -18.04 -6.14
N VAL A 62 -4.03 -17.87 -7.47
CA VAL A 62 -2.94 -17.22 -8.21
C VAL A 62 -2.80 -15.76 -7.82
N ILE A 63 -3.92 -15.05 -7.67
CA ILE A 63 -3.92 -13.65 -7.23
C ILE A 63 -3.35 -13.51 -5.82
N MET A 64 -3.71 -14.41 -4.90
CA MET A 64 -3.13 -14.41 -3.56
C MET A 64 -1.63 -14.67 -3.57
N SER A 65 -1.17 -15.62 -4.39
CA SER A 65 0.26 -15.88 -4.54
C SER A 65 0.99 -14.65 -5.07
N LEU A 66 0.45 -13.98 -6.07
CA LEU A 66 1.01 -12.75 -6.62
C LEU A 66 1.05 -11.62 -5.59
N TRP A 67 0.03 -11.51 -4.74
CA TRP A 67 -0.01 -10.57 -3.63
C TRP A 67 1.16 -10.77 -2.67
N TYR A 68 1.41 -12.01 -2.23
CA TYR A 68 2.53 -12.33 -1.36
C TYR A 68 3.89 -12.11 -2.03
N VAL A 69 4.02 -12.39 -3.32
CA VAL A 69 5.24 -12.07 -4.09
C VAL A 69 5.51 -10.57 -4.10
N THR A 70 4.48 -9.75 -4.24
CA THR A 70 4.62 -8.28 -4.19
C THR A 70 5.10 -7.80 -2.81
N ILE A 71 4.55 -8.36 -1.73
CA ILE A 71 5.01 -8.07 -0.36
C ILE A 71 6.47 -8.47 -0.17
N ALA A 72 6.85 -9.67 -0.62
CA ALA A 72 8.22 -10.15 -0.53
C ALA A 72 9.20 -9.27 -1.33
N ALA A 73 8.82 -8.86 -2.54
CA ALA A 73 9.62 -7.95 -3.36
C ALA A 73 9.82 -6.59 -2.69
N GLY A 74 8.77 -6.03 -2.07
CA GLY A 74 8.86 -4.79 -1.29
C GLY A 74 9.80 -4.91 -0.09
N SER A 75 9.73 -6.03 0.63
CA SER A 75 10.61 -6.31 1.77
C SER A 75 12.07 -6.46 1.34
N LEU A 76 12.34 -7.15 0.23
CA LEU A 76 13.68 -7.28 -0.34
C LEU A 76 14.25 -5.93 -0.78
N LEU A 77 13.43 -5.08 -1.41
CA LEU A 77 13.82 -3.73 -1.80
C LEU A 77 14.21 -2.92 -0.57
N THR A 78 13.40 -2.95 0.48
CA THR A 78 13.67 -2.25 1.74
C THR A 78 14.96 -2.75 2.39
N ALA A 79 15.17 -4.06 2.46
CA ALA A 79 16.39 -4.66 2.98
C ALA A 79 17.63 -4.29 2.13
N GLY A 80 17.48 -4.26 0.81
CA GLY A 80 18.53 -3.84 -0.12
C GLY A 80 18.95 -2.39 0.10
N VAL A 81 17.99 -1.48 0.20
CA VAL A 81 18.25 -0.05 0.46
C VAL A 81 18.90 0.14 1.83
N ALA A 82 18.44 -0.58 2.86
CA ALA A 82 19.05 -0.54 4.19
C ALA A 82 20.50 -1.04 4.18
N LYS A 83 20.80 -2.10 3.44
CA LYS A 83 22.16 -2.68 3.34
C LYS A 83 23.14 -1.77 2.60
N LEU A 84 22.67 -1.00 1.61
CA LEU A 84 23.52 -0.05 0.89
C LEU A 84 24.05 1.07 1.78
N ASN A 85 23.46 1.30 2.93
CA ASN A 85 23.87 2.28 3.95
C ASN A 85 24.23 3.69 3.39
N ARG A 86 23.65 4.04 2.24
CA ARG A 86 23.91 5.31 1.54
C ARG A 86 23.01 6.44 2.01
N PHE A 87 21.86 6.09 2.61
CA PHE A 87 20.90 7.05 3.09
C PHE A 87 20.89 7.02 4.62
N HIS A 88 21.31 8.11 5.25
CA HIS A 88 21.32 8.28 6.69
C HIS A 88 20.28 9.33 7.10
N GLY A 89 19.66 9.14 8.27
CA GLY A 89 18.77 10.11 8.86
C GLY A 89 17.51 10.40 8.04
N ALA A 90 17.16 11.67 7.90
CA ALA A 90 15.93 12.13 7.25
C ALA A 90 15.80 11.73 5.78
N TRP A 91 16.92 11.61 5.06
CA TRP A 91 16.95 11.23 3.64
C TRP A 91 16.45 9.81 3.38
N TYR A 92 16.61 8.91 4.32
CA TYR A 92 16.08 7.54 4.23
C TYR A 92 14.55 7.56 4.15
N PHE A 93 13.90 8.30 5.03
CA PHE A 93 12.45 8.44 5.05
C PHE A 93 11.93 9.21 3.83
N GLY A 94 12.68 10.25 3.40
CA GLY A 94 12.37 11.00 2.19
C GLY A 94 12.38 10.14 0.93
N PHE A 95 13.34 9.24 0.78
CA PHE A 95 13.41 8.30 -0.34
C PHE A 95 12.15 7.41 -0.41
N PHE A 96 11.73 6.84 0.71
CA PHE A 96 10.52 6.02 0.75
C PHE A 96 9.25 6.84 0.53
N ALA A 97 9.19 8.08 1.00
CA ALA A 97 8.08 8.98 0.74
C ALA A 97 7.91 9.25 -0.77
N VAL A 98 9.02 9.53 -1.47
CA VAL A 98 9.02 9.72 -2.94
C VAL A 98 8.62 8.44 -3.65
N LEU A 99 9.16 7.29 -3.26
CA LEU A 99 8.82 6.01 -3.86
C LEU A 99 7.33 5.68 -3.71
N MET A 100 6.77 5.92 -2.51
CA MET A 100 5.34 5.76 -2.26
C MET A 100 4.48 6.74 -3.07
N LEU A 101 4.94 7.98 -3.23
CA LEU A 101 4.24 8.97 -4.04
C LEU A 101 4.20 8.54 -5.51
N LEU A 102 5.33 8.08 -6.05
CA LEU A 102 5.40 7.55 -7.42
C LEU A 102 4.49 6.34 -7.59
N GLY A 103 4.47 5.43 -6.63
CA GLY A 103 3.54 4.30 -6.61
C GLY A 103 2.08 4.74 -6.59
N ALA A 104 1.73 5.73 -5.78
CA ALA A 104 0.38 6.28 -5.71
C ALA A 104 -0.05 6.94 -7.02
N LEU A 105 0.84 7.68 -7.67
CA LEU A 105 0.59 8.31 -8.98
C LEU A 105 0.44 7.26 -10.09
N ALA A 106 1.32 6.25 -10.11
CA ALA A 106 1.23 5.14 -11.05
C ALA A 106 -0.09 4.38 -10.90
N PHE A 107 -0.49 4.08 -9.67
CA PHE A 107 -1.77 3.45 -9.38
C PHE A 107 -2.95 4.32 -9.82
N ALA A 108 -2.92 5.62 -9.51
CA ALA A 108 -3.98 6.55 -9.93
C ALA A 108 -4.08 6.65 -11.46
N TRP A 109 -2.95 6.60 -12.16
CA TRP A 109 -2.92 6.61 -13.62
C TRP A 109 -3.52 5.33 -14.21
N VAL A 110 -3.15 4.17 -13.68
CA VAL A 110 -3.71 2.87 -14.08
C VAL A 110 -5.21 2.83 -13.77
N ALA A 111 -5.62 3.25 -12.57
CA ALA A 111 -7.02 3.27 -12.15
C ALA A 111 -7.91 4.13 -13.05
N ARG A 112 -7.40 5.25 -13.58
CA ARG A 112 -8.14 6.09 -14.53
C ARG A 112 -8.34 5.43 -15.90
N ARG A 113 -7.49 4.49 -16.27
CA ARG A 113 -7.59 3.76 -17.55
C ARG A 113 -8.30 2.41 -17.43
N TYR A 114 -8.51 1.95 -16.21
CA TYR A 114 -9.10 0.65 -15.96
C TYR A 114 -10.63 0.70 -16.11
N GLN A 115 -11.16 -0.19 -16.95
CA GLN A 115 -12.59 -0.45 -17.06
C GLN A 115 -12.91 -1.70 -16.22
N PRO A 116 -13.69 -1.59 -15.15
CA PRO A 116 -14.02 -2.73 -14.30
C PRO A 116 -14.87 -3.73 -15.08
N THR A 117 -14.36 -4.96 -15.22
CA THR A 117 -15.11 -6.09 -15.75
C THR A 117 -15.60 -6.89 -14.54
N SER A 118 -16.84 -6.68 -14.10
CA SER A 118 -17.41 -7.48 -13.02
C SER A 118 -17.75 -8.86 -13.54
N PHE A 119 -17.04 -9.88 -13.07
CA PHE A 119 -17.53 -11.26 -13.16
C PHE A 119 -18.57 -11.46 -12.04
N ALA A 120 -19.71 -10.74 -12.13
CA ALA A 120 -20.84 -11.04 -11.28
C ALA A 120 -21.28 -12.48 -11.60
N VAL A 121 -21.25 -13.31 -10.58
CA VAL A 121 -21.90 -14.64 -10.66
C VAL A 121 -23.34 -14.35 -11.06
N ALA A 122 -23.75 -14.84 -12.24
CA ALA A 122 -25.13 -14.76 -12.65
C ALA A 122 -25.99 -15.31 -11.49
N PRO A 123 -27.07 -14.65 -11.09
CA PRO A 123 -27.95 -15.19 -10.08
C PRO A 123 -28.38 -16.60 -10.53
N PRO A 124 -28.46 -17.57 -9.61
CA PRO A 124 -28.92 -18.90 -9.96
C PRO A 124 -30.26 -18.76 -10.70
N ALA A 125 -30.33 -19.36 -11.87
CA ALA A 125 -31.56 -19.40 -12.63
C ALA A 125 -32.65 -19.91 -11.68
N GLY A 126 -33.65 -19.06 -11.43
CA GLY A 126 -34.76 -19.42 -10.58
C GLY A 126 -35.43 -20.70 -11.12
N PRO A 127 -36.12 -21.48 -10.28
CA PRO A 127 -36.83 -22.67 -10.68
C PRO A 127 -38.12 -22.29 -11.44
N GLU A 128 -37.97 -21.71 -12.62
CA GLU A 128 -39.11 -21.35 -13.45
C GLU A 128 -38.84 -21.86 -14.86
N ALA A 129 -39.26 -23.08 -15.06
CA ALA A 129 -39.75 -23.71 -16.28
C ALA A 129 -39.68 -25.25 -16.14
N ALA A 130 -40.50 -25.82 -15.28
CA ALA A 130 -40.99 -27.18 -15.53
C ALA A 130 -42.40 -27.06 -16.14
N PRO A 131 -42.65 -27.65 -17.31
CA PRO A 131 -43.96 -27.67 -17.94
C PRO A 131 -44.95 -28.60 -17.20
#